data_f0b6e6b0800ef9eba3a277627996e229
#
_entry.id   f0b6e6b0800ef9eba3a277627996e229
#
_cell.length_a   1.000
_cell.length_b   1.000
_cell.length_c   1.000
_cell.angle_alpha   90.00
_cell.angle_beta   90.00
_cell.angle_gamma   90.00
#
_symmetry.space_group_name_H-M   'P 1'
#
loop_
_entity.id
_entity.type
_entity.pdbx_description
1 polymer ?
#
loop_
_entity_poly.entity_id
_entity_poly.type
_entity_poly.pdbx_seq_one_letter_code
_entity_poly.pdbx_strand_id
1 'polypeptide(L)'
;LQQAGARYIMVWMLPDLGLTPAINGTPQQAATSALSNIFNQALVQRLSQIDAQIIPLNIPLLLQESFADPGRFGLATGQNLTGTCFSGNSCTANPVYGIGGTNPDPTKLIYNDSVHPTVAGQRLIADYAYSLLAAPWELTLLPEMAQGTLRAHQDELRNQWQADNGNWQAVGQWRAIVAGGGQRLDFDDQRSSASGDGSGYNLNVGTSYR
;
A
#
# COMPACT_ATOMS: atom_id res chain seq x y z
N LEU A 1 -19.38 -20.76 -4.90
CA LEU A 1 -18.05 -20.79 -4.25
C LEU A 1 -18.16 -21.19 -2.79
N GLN A 2 -19.02 -20.52 -1.98
CA GLN A 2 -19.22 -20.84 -0.57
C GLN A 2 -19.62 -22.31 -0.38
N GLN A 3 -20.62 -22.80 -1.13
CA GLN A 3 -21.06 -24.21 -1.10
C GLN A 3 -19.96 -25.19 -1.52
N ALA A 4 -18.97 -24.73 -2.27
CA ALA A 4 -17.77 -25.50 -2.64
C ALA A 4 -16.63 -25.39 -1.60
N GLY A 5 -16.89 -24.78 -0.44
CA GLY A 5 -15.93 -24.69 0.66
C GLY A 5 -15.02 -23.46 0.65
N ALA A 6 -15.24 -22.46 -0.23
CA ALA A 6 -14.49 -21.22 -0.20
C ALA A 6 -14.84 -20.42 1.06
N ARG A 7 -13.82 -20.11 1.90
CA ARG A 7 -13.98 -19.33 3.13
C ARG A 7 -13.80 -17.84 2.89
N TYR A 8 -12.83 -17.47 2.07
CA TYR A 8 -12.52 -16.09 1.69
C TYR A 8 -12.84 -15.92 0.23
N ILE A 9 -13.65 -14.94 -0.10
CA ILE A 9 -14.05 -14.65 -1.48
C ILE A 9 -13.71 -13.20 -1.77
N MET A 10 -12.77 -13.00 -2.66
CA MET A 10 -12.38 -11.68 -3.14
C MET A 10 -13.29 -11.27 -4.27
N VAL A 11 -13.91 -10.09 -4.17
CA VAL A 11 -14.88 -9.59 -5.15
C VAL A 11 -14.46 -8.22 -5.65
N TRP A 12 -14.28 -8.10 -6.96
CA TRP A 12 -13.96 -6.83 -7.60
C TRP A 12 -15.21 -5.98 -7.75
N MET A 13 -15.15 -4.75 -7.28
CA MET A 13 -16.12 -3.73 -7.65
C MET A 13 -15.83 -3.25 -9.06
N LEU A 14 -16.90 -3.02 -9.83
CA LEU A 14 -16.81 -2.57 -11.22
C LEU A 14 -16.12 -1.19 -11.27
N PRO A 15 -15.05 -1.01 -12.05
CA PRO A 15 -14.45 0.30 -12.28
C PRO A 15 -15.49 1.29 -12.83
N ASP A 16 -15.23 2.58 -12.69
CA ASP A 16 -16.03 3.58 -13.38
C ASP A 16 -15.78 3.51 -14.89
N LEU A 17 -16.70 2.85 -15.61
CA LEU A 17 -16.60 2.68 -17.06
C LEU A 17 -16.72 4.01 -17.83
N GLY A 18 -17.30 5.05 -17.22
CA GLY A 18 -17.33 6.40 -17.79
C GLY A 18 -15.94 7.06 -17.87
N LEU A 19 -14.96 6.54 -17.13
CA LEU A 19 -13.56 7.01 -17.15
C LEU A 19 -12.66 6.18 -18.07
N THR A 20 -13.22 5.24 -18.84
CA THR A 20 -12.45 4.48 -19.83
C THR A 20 -12.26 5.28 -21.11
N PRO A 21 -11.20 5.04 -21.91
CA PRO A 21 -10.99 5.72 -23.18
C PRO A 21 -12.15 5.54 -24.20
N ALA A 22 -12.94 4.48 -24.05
CA ALA A 22 -14.14 4.26 -24.87
C ALA A 22 -15.23 5.30 -24.63
N ILE A 23 -15.37 5.80 -23.42
CA ILE A 23 -16.54 6.57 -22.96
C ILE A 23 -16.13 7.98 -22.50
N ASN A 24 -14.92 8.15 -21.97
CA ASN A 24 -14.45 9.43 -21.46
C ASN A 24 -14.55 10.55 -22.51
N GLY A 25 -15.13 11.68 -22.14
CA GLY A 25 -15.35 12.82 -23.04
C GLY A 25 -16.53 12.67 -24.01
N THR A 26 -17.28 11.56 -23.96
CA THR A 26 -18.51 11.37 -24.77
C THR A 26 -19.76 11.83 -24.01
N PRO A 27 -20.89 12.12 -24.70
CA PRO A 27 -22.16 12.42 -24.05
C PRO A 27 -22.69 11.32 -23.11
N GLN A 28 -22.20 10.08 -23.26
CA GLN A 28 -22.59 8.92 -22.45
C GLN A 28 -21.82 8.80 -21.14
N GLN A 29 -20.77 9.58 -20.93
CA GLN A 29 -19.88 9.46 -19.78
C GLN A 29 -20.62 9.49 -18.45
N ALA A 30 -21.42 10.52 -18.20
CA ALA A 30 -22.15 10.69 -16.95
C ALA A 30 -23.14 9.54 -16.67
N ALA A 31 -23.85 9.09 -17.70
CA ALA A 31 -24.78 7.97 -17.58
C ALA A 31 -24.06 6.65 -17.29
N THR A 32 -22.92 6.41 -17.93
CA THR A 32 -22.12 5.20 -17.73
C THR A 32 -21.49 5.17 -16.35
N SER A 33 -20.97 6.30 -15.86
CA SER A 33 -20.47 6.43 -14.47
C SER A 33 -21.60 6.16 -13.45
N ALA A 34 -22.79 6.72 -13.68
CA ALA A 34 -23.93 6.47 -12.80
C ALA A 34 -24.34 4.99 -12.79
N LEU A 35 -24.35 4.31 -13.94
CA LEU A 35 -24.62 2.88 -14.04
C LEU A 35 -23.57 2.03 -13.30
N SER A 36 -22.28 2.35 -13.42
CA SER A 36 -21.22 1.68 -12.68
C SER A 36 -21.43 1.79 -11.17
N ASN A 37 -21.82 2.96 -10.69
CA ASN A 37 -22.13 3.20 -9.28
C ASN A 37 -23.37 2.42 -8.81
N ILE A 38 -24.46 2.42 -9.58
CA ILE A 38 -25.68 1.66 -9.27
C ILE A 38 -25.39 0.16 -9.21
N PHE A 39 -24.61 -0.36 -10.17
CA PHE A 39 -24.17 -1.75 -10.16
C PHE A 39 -23.41 -2.09 -8.89
N ASN A 40 -22.44 -1.26 -8.49
CA ASN A 40 -21.64 -1.50 -7.29
C ASN A 40 -22.46 -1.43 -6.00
N GLN A 41 -23.41 -0.51 -5.91
CA GLN A 41 -24.35 -0.45 -4.78
C GLN A 41 -25.18 -1.74 -4.67
N ALA A 42 -25.74 -2.21 -5.77
CA ALA A 42 -26.49 -3.45 -5.82
C ALA A 42 -25.60 -4.67 -5.49
N LEU A 43 -24.36 -4.69 -6.00
CA LEU A 43 -23.38 -5.73 -5.69
C LEU A 43 -23.09 -5.79 -4.19
N VAL A 44 -22.73 -4.67 -3.56
CA VAL A 44 -22.44 -4.61 -2.11
C VAL A 44 -23.66 -5.07 -1.30
N GLN A 45 -24.86 -4.62 -1.67
CA GLN A 45 -26.09 -5.03 -1.00
C GLN A 45 -26.33 -6.54 -1.10
N ARG A 46 -26.02 -7.16 -2.25
CA ARG A 46 -26.13 -8.62 -2.41
C ARG A 46 -25.04 -9.36 -1.64
N LEU A 47 -23.82 -8.87 -1.68
CA LEU A 47 -22.69 -9.49 -0.95
C LEU A 47 -22.90 -9.48 0.57
N SER A 48 -23.53 -8.45 1.13
CA SER A 48 -23.84 -8.36 2.56
C SER A 48 -24.81 -9.42 3.06
N GLN A 49 -25.53 -10.11 2.15
CA GLN A 49 -26.47 -11.18 2.46
C GLN A 49 -25.85 -12.59 2.37
N ILE A 50 -24.57 -12.67 1.98
CA ILE A 50 -23.86 -13.94 1.82
C ILE A 50 -23.13 -14.25 3.13
N ASP A 51 -23.35 -15.45 3.67
CA ASP A 51 -22.66 -15.96 4.86
C ASP A 51 -21.27 -16.51 4.50
N ALA A 52 -20.37 -15.59 4.09
CA ALA A 52 -18.97 -15.88 3.78
C ALA A 52 -18.09 -14.67 4.09
N GLN A 53 -16.80 -14.89 4.24
CA GLN A 53 -15.82 -13.81 4.39
C GLN A 53 -15.59 -13.15 3.02
N ILE A 54 -16.26 -12.04 2.78
CA ILE A 54 -16.13 -11.29 1.53
C ILE A 54 -15.08 -10.21 1.69
N ILE A 55 -14.12 -10.17 0.77
CA ILE A 55 -13.08 -9.14 0.67
C ILE A 55 -13.39 -8.28 -0.56
N PRO A 56 -14.07 -7.14 -0.40
CA PRO A 56 -14.38 -6.28 -1.54
C PRO A 56 -13.13 -5.51 -1.99
N LEU A 57 -12.82 -5.58 -3.27
CA LEU A 57 -11.78 -4.78 -3.92
C LEU A 57 -12.40 -3.50 -4.47
N ASN A 58 -12.11 -2.37 -3.84
CA ASN A 58 -12.60 -1.06 -4.29
C ASN A 58 -11.77 -0.51 -5.45
N ILE A 59 -11.86 -1.18 -6.60
CA ILE A 59 -11.16 -0.77 -7.82
C ILE A 59 -11.56 0.63 -8.30
N PRO A 60 -12.84 1.08 -8.19
CA PRO A 60 -13.20 2.46 -8.49
C PRO A 60 -12.36 3.49 -7.75
N LEU A 61 -12.21 3.33 -6.43
CA LEU A 61 -11.43 4.26 -5.61
C LEU A 61 -9.94 4.20 -5.96
N LEU A 62 -9.37 3.00 -6.12
CA LEU A 62 -7.97 2.81 -6.53
C LEU A 62 -7.66 3.57 -7.82
N LEU A 63 -8.51 3.43 -8.84
CA LEU A 63 -8.32 4.13 -10.11
C LEU A 63 -8.53 5.64 -9.96
N GLN A 64 -9.51 6.07 -9.18
CA GLN A 64 -9.74 7.48 -8.90
C GLN A 64 -8.49 8.13 -8.26
N GLU A 65 -7.90 7.50 -7.26
CA GLU A 65 -6.67 7.96 -6.62
C GLU A 65 -5.49 7.96 -7.59
N SER A 66 -5.37 6.94 -8.43
CA SER A 66 -4.31 6.86 -9.43
C SER A 66 -4.42 7.93 -10.52
N PHE A 67 -5.62 8.37 -10.86
CA PHE A 67 -5.83 9.50 -11.77
C PHE A 67 -5.60 10.85 -11.09
N ALA A 68 -5.89 10.97 -9.79
CA ALA A 68 -5.70 12.19 -9.02
C ALA A 68 -4.21 12.50 -8.76
N ASP A 69 -3.41 11.48 -8.46
CA ASP A 69 -1.95 11.59 -8.24
C ASP A 69 -1.20 10.46 -8.96
N PRO A 70 -1.08 10.54 -10.30
CA PRO A 70 -0.45 9.49 -11.10
C PRO A 70 1.00 9.20 -10.71
N GLY A 71 1.74 10.23 -10.32
CA GLY A 71 3.16 10.12 -9.96
C GLY A 71 3.40 9.17 -8.79
N ARG A 72 2.50 9.17 -7.81
CA ARG A 72 2.55 8.27 -6.66
C ARG A 72 2.45 6.78 -7.05
N PHE A 73 1.79 6.50 -8.16
CA PHE A 73 1.58 5.14 -8.69
C PHE A 73 2.57 4.78 -9.82
N GLY A 74 3.59 5.62 -10.06
CA GLY A 74 4.59 5.41 -11.12
C GLY A 74 4.08 5.67 -12.54
N LEU A 75 2.87 6.23 -12.66
CA LEU A 75 2.23 6.58 -13.93
C LEU A 75 2.70 7.95 -14.43
N ALA A 76 2.41 8.23 -15.70
CA ALA A 76 2.76 9.52 -16.32
C ALA A 76 1.93 10.66 -15.72
N THR A 77 2.62 11.72 -15.29
CA THR A 77 2.01 12.98 -14.87
C THR A 77 1.74 13.89 -16.08
N GLY A 78 0.71 14.72 -16.00
CA GLY A 78 0.36 15.66 -17.06
C GLY A 78 -0.16 15.02 -18.35
N GLN A 79 -0.53 13.75 -18.32
CA GLN A 79 -1.12 13.01 -19.43
C GLN A 79 -2.61 12.75 -19.22
N ASN A 80 -3.35 12.62 -20.31
CA ASN A 80 -4.76 12.21 -20.29
C ASN A 80 -4.86 10.69 -20.13
N LEU A 81 -4.80 10.20 -18.89
CA LEU A 81 -4.82 8.76 -18.58
C LEU A 81 -6.20 8.09 -18.77
N THR A 82 -7.28 8.86 -18.80
CA THR A 82 -8.65 8.37 -18.95
C THR A 82 -9.16 8.44 -20.38
N GLY A 83 -8.63 9.37 -21.19
CA GLY A 83 -9.06 9.58 -22.58
C GLY A 83 -8.10 9.01 -23.62
N THR A 84 -6.95 8.49 -23.23
CA THR A 84 -5.95 7.90 -24.14
C THR A 84 -5.54 6.49 -23.70
N CYS A 85 -4.96 5.74 -24.63
CA CYS A 85 -4.52 4.38 -24.43
C CYS A 85 -3.12 4.13 -25.01
N PHE A 86 -2.56 2.95 -24.76
CA PHE A 86 -1.25 2.58 -25.31
C PHE A 86 -1.33 2.16 -26.76
N SER A 87 -2.18 1.18 -27.12
CA SER A 87 -2.18 0.54 -28.43
C SER A 87 -2.83 1.35 -29.54
N GLY A 88 -3.66 2.35 -29.22
CA GLY A 88 -4.47 3.07 -30.19
C GLY A 88 -5.64 2.24 -30.76
N ASN A 89 -5.87 1.04 -30.23
CA ASN A 89 -6.92 0.14 -30.70
C ASN A 89 -8.26 0.55 -30.08
N SER A 90 -9.19 1.05 -30.90
CA SER A 90 -10.50 1.56 -30.48
C SER A 90 -10.44 2.73 -29.49
N CYS A 91 -9.34 3.44 -29.43
CA CYS A 91 -9.10 4.61 -28.60
C CYS A 91 -8.01 5.51 -29.22
N THR A 92 -7.90 6.74 -28.75
CA THR A 92 -6.81 7.61 -29.13
C THR A 92 -5.52 7.18 -28.44
N ALA A 93 -4.47 6.84 -29.21
CA ALA A 93 -3.17 6.52 -28.62
C ALA A 93 -2.61 7.75 -27.90
N ASN A 94 -1.96 7.53 -26.75
CA ASN A 94 -1.31 8.61 -26.03
C ASN A 94 -0.14 9.18 -26.88
N PRO A 95 -0.04 10.50 -27.06
CA PRO A 95 0.95 11.09 -27.97
C PRO A 95 2.40 10.96 -27.49
N VAL A 96 2.59 10.71 -26.19
CA VAL A 96 3.93 10.53 -25.60
C VAL A 96 4.23 9.06 -25.39
N TYR A 97 3.39 8.38 -24.61
CA TYR A 97 3.64 7.01 -24.14
C TYR A 97 2.89 5.91 -24.90
N GLY A 98 2.01 6.25 -25.85
CA GLY A 98 1.33 5.29 -26.72
C GLY A 98 2.30 4.66 -27.73
N ILE A 99 1.87 3.58 -28.39
CA ILE A 99 2.69 2.77 -29.32
C ILE A 99 3.34 3.58 -30.46
N GLY A 100 2.72 4.66 -30.89
CA GLY A 100 3.24 5.60 -31.89
C GLY A 100 3.69 6.94 -31.30
N GLY A 101 3.81 7.05 -30.00
CA GLY A 101 4.20 8.28 -29.30
C GLY A 101 5.70 8.58 -29.36
N THR A 102 6.09 9.69 -28.77
CA THR A 102 7.49 10.14 -28.74
C THR A 102 8.38 9.31 -27.81
N ASN A 103 7.79 8.64 -26.81
CA ASN A 103 8.51 7.77 -25.86
C ASN A 103 7.59 6.61 -25.45
N PRO A 104 7.35 5.62 -26.33
CA PRO A 104 6.37 4.55 -26.06
C PRO A 104 6.72 3.73 -24.81
N ASP A 105 5.80 3.75 -23.82
CA ASP A 105 5.97 3.02 -22.57
C ASP A 105 4.61 2.67 -21.97
N PRO A 106 4.13 1.41 -22.06
CA PRO A 106 2.87 0.98 -21.49
C PRO A 106 2.83 1.04 -19.96
N THR A 107 3.99 1.08 -19.30
CA THR A 107 4.06 1.17 -17.83
C THR A 107 3.68 2.56 -17.31
N LYS A 108 3.57 3.54 -18.17
CA LYS A 108 3.19 4.92 -17.85
C LYS A 108 1.71 5.22 -18.01
N LEU A 109 0.94 4.28 -18.53
CA LEU A 109 -0.48 4.45 -18.84
C LEU A 109 -1.33 3.38 -18.12
N ILE A 110 -2.59 3.72 -17.82
CA ILE A 110 -3.55 2.78 -17.21
C ILE A 110 -4.17 1.86 -18.27
N TYR A 111 -4.56 2.40 -19.43
CA TYR A 111 -5.29 1.67 -20.45
C TYR A 111 -4.41 1.24 -21.62
N ASN A 112 -4.51 -0.05 -21.99
CA ASN A 112 -3.86 -0.59 -23.16
C ASN A 112 -4.65 -0.27 -24.43
N ASP A 113 -5.97 -0.41 -24.36
CA ASP A 113 -6.92 -0.10 -25.43
C ASP A 113 -8.10 0.70 -24.85
N SER A 114 -9.26 0.64 -25.50
CA SER A 114 -10.45 1.41 -25.11
C SER A 114 -10.99 1.08 -23.71
N VAL A 115 -10.71 -0.10 -23.15
CA VAL A 115 -11.26 -0.56 -21.86
C VAL A 115 -10.29 -1.40 -21.02
N HIS A 116 -9.36 -2.11 -21.64
CA HIS A 116 -8.48 -3.03 -20.93
C HIS A 116 -7.26 -2.33 -20.33
N PRO A 117 -6.85 -2.69 -19.10
CA PRO A 117 -5.68 -2.10 -18.48
C PRO A 117 -4.38 -2.56 -19.15
N THR A 118 -3.36 -1.70 -19.11
CA THR A 118 -1.96 -2.05 -19.42
C THR A 118 -1.39 -3.00 -18.36
N VAL A 119 -0.15 -3.44 -18.58
CA VAL A 119 0.62 -4.18 -17.56
C VAL A 119 0.73 -3.38 -16.26
N ALA A 120 0.91 -2.06 -16.32
CA ALA A 120 0.94 -1.20 -15.13
C ALA A 120 -0.40 -1.17 -14.41
N GLY A 121 -1.51 -1.02 -15.15
CA GLY A 121 -2.85 -1.04 -14.57
C GLY A 121 -3.19 -2.40 -13.92
N GLN A 122 -2.82 -3.50 -14.57
CA GLN A 122 -2.99 -4.86 -14.01
C GLN A 122 -2.16 -5.06 -12.75
N ARG A 123 -0.90 -4.61 -12.76
CA ARG A 123 -0.01 -4.69 -11.60
C ARG A 123 -0.56 -3.88 -10.42
N LEU A 124 -1.03 -2.65 -10.66
CA LEU A 124 -1.64 -1.81 -9.65
C LEU A 124 -2.82 -2.51 -8.95
N ILE A 125 -3.68 -3.16 -9.72
CA ILE A 125 -4.81 -3.92 -9.20
C ILE A 125 -4.33 -5.16 -8.41
N ALA A 126 -3.31 -5.86 -8.89
CA ALA A 126 -2.75 -7.03 -8.23
C ALA A 126 -2.06 -6.65 -6.90
N ASP A 127 -1.27 -5.58 -6.89
CA ASP A 127 -0.59 -5.07 -5.69
C ASP A 127 -1.63 -4.63 -4.62
N TYR A 128 -2.71 -3.97 -5.04
CA TYR A 128 -3.82 -3.62 -4.17
C TYR A 128 -4.52 -4.86 -3.59
N ALA A 129 -4.83 -5.84 -4.43
CA ALA A 129 -5.43 -7.09 -3.98
C ALA A 129 -4.53 -7.82 -2.98
N TYR A 130 -3.22 -7.88 -3.25
CA TYR A 130 -2.24 -8.47 -2.34
C TYR A 130 -2.17 -7.72 -1.01
N SER A 131 -2.17 -6.39 -1.02
CA SER A 131 -2.10 -5.59 0.20
C SER A 131 -3.26 -5.86 1.16
N LEU A 132 -4.48 -6.09 0.64
CA LEU A 132 -5.64 -6.45 1.46
C LEU A 132 -5.52 -7.85 2.09
N LEU A 133 -4.83 -8.77 1.42
CA LEU A 133 -4.55 -10.09 1.98
C LEU A 133 -3.40 -10.05 2.98
N ALA A 134 -2.36 -9.26 2.71
CA ALA A 134 -1.16 -9.17 3.55
C ALA A 134 -1.38 -8.32 4.82
N ALA A 135 -2.26 -7.32 4.78
CA ALA A 135 -2.48 -6.37 5.87
C ALA A 135 -2.68 -7.01 7.26
N PRO A 136 -3.47 -8.10 7.45
CA PRO A 136 -3.61 -8.71 8.76
C PRO A 136 -2.30 -9.24 9.34
N TRP A 137 -1.39 -9.74 8.49
CA TRP A 137 -0.08 -10.24 8.91
C TRP A 137 0.93 -9.11 9.12
N GLU A 138 0.89 -8.09 8.28
CA GLU A 138 1.76 -6.90 8.41
C GLU A 138 1.47 -6.14 9.71
N LEU A 139 0.21 -6.05 10.12
CA LEU A 139 -0.17 -5.43 11.40
C LEU A 139 0.48 -6.10 12.61
N THR A 140 0.83 -7.39 12.53
CA THR A 140 1.51 -8.09 13.63
C THR A 140 2.96 -7.63 13.84
N LEU A 141 3.57 -7.03 12.83
CA LEU A 141 4.94 -6.48 12.93
C LEU A 141 5.01 -5.24 13.82
N LEU A 142 3.95 -4.44 13.91
CA LEU A 142 3.93 -3.20 14.69
C LEU A 142 4.24 -3.42 16.19
N PRO A 143 3.54 -4.33 16.91
CA PRO A 143 3.87 -4.62 18.30
C PRO A 143 5.25 -5.25 18.47
N GLU A 144 5.71 -6.08 17.52
CA GLU A 144 7.05 -6.67 17.57
C GLU A 144 8.14 -5.61 17.43
N MET A 145 7.99 -4.68 16.50
CA MET A 145 8.90 -3.54 16.35
C MET A 145 8.92 -2.64 17.60
N ALA A 146 7.74 -2.36 18.17
CA ALA A 146 7.63 -1.59 19.40
C ALA A 146 8.30 -2.29 20.59
N GLN A 147 8.14 -3.60 20.74
CA GLN A 147 8.82 -4.41 21.75
C GLN A 147 10.34 -4.44 21.54
N GLY A 148 10.79 -4.56 20.29
CA GLY A 148 12.21 -4.49 19.96
C GLY A 148 12.83 -3.16 20.40
N THR A 149 12.18 -2.05 20.13
CA THR A 149 12.61 -0.72 20.56
C THR A 149 12.63 -0.59 22.08
N LEU A 150 11.60 -1.08 22.77
CA LEU A 150 11.55 -1.07 24.23
C LEU A 150 12.66 -1.92 24.87
N ARG A 151 12.90 -3.12 24.33
CA ARG A 151 14.01 -3.98 24.80
C ARG A 151 15.36 -3.32 24.65
N ALA A 152 15.61 -2.70 23.48
CA ALA A 152 16.87 -1.97 23.25
C ALA A 152 17.09 -0.85 24.30
N HIS A 153 16.01 -0.11 24.62
CA HIS A 153 16.08 0.91 25.66
C HIS A 153 16.28 0.34 27.07
N GLN A 154 15.62 -0.76 27.40
CA GLN A 154 15.79 -1.46 28.67
C GLN A 154 17.21 -2.03 28.85
N ASP A 155 17.80 -2.57 27.79
CA ASP A 155 19.15 -3.10 27.81
C ASP A 155 20.16 -1.95 28.01
N GLU A 156 19.94 -0.80 27.42
CA GLU A 156 20.75 0.38 27.63
C GLU A 156 20.71 0.86 29.09
N LEU A 157 19.51 0.96 29.68
CA LEU A 157 19.35 1.31 31.10
C LEU A 157 20.05 0.29 32.01
N ARG A 158 19.95 -1.01 31.70
CA ARG A 158 20.62 -2.07 32.46
C ARG A 158 22.13 -1.98 32.37
N ASN A 159 22.67 -1.73 31.17
CA ASN A 159 24.09 -1.53 30.95
C ASN A 159 24.60 -0.33 31.76
N GLN A 160 23.82 0.72 31.84
CA GLN A 160 24.10 1.93 32.58
C GLN A 160 24.14 1.67 34.10
N TRP A 161 23.15 0.94 34.63
CA TRP A 161 23.14 0.53 36.03
C TRP A 161 24.31 -0.39 36.40
N GLN A 162 24.73 -1.28 35.50
CA GLN A 162 25.87 -2.12 35.68
C GLN A 162 27.18 -1.29 35.69
N ALA A 163 27.29 -0.31 34.80
CA ALA A 163 28.44 0.60 34.77
C ALA A 163 28.50 1.48 36.04
N ASP A 164 27.35 1.90 36.57
CA ASP A 164 27.26 2.67 37.81
C ASP A 164 27.66 1.83 39.03
N ASN A 165 27.37 0.54 39.05
CA ASN A 165 27.83 -0.38 40.12
C ASN A 165 29.35 -0.61 40.09
N GLY A 166 29.99 -0.54 38.92
CA GLY A 166 31.43 -0.67 38.75
C GLY A 166 32.24 0.59 39.07
N ASN A 167 31.62 1.76 38.86
CA ASN A 167 32.24 3.07 39.04
C ASN A 167 31.35 3.96 39.94
N TRP A 168 31.62 3.89 41.25
CA TRP A 168 30.86 4.61 42.25
C TRP A 168 31.00 6.13 42.10
N GLN A 169 29.85 6.78 41.78
CA GLN A 169 29.79 8.21 41.67
C GLN A 169 29.83 8.87 43.06
N ALA A 170 30.66 9.86 43.26
CA ALA A 170 30.71 10.59 44.52
C ALA A 170 29.44 11.39 44.79
N VAL A 171 29.04 11.50 46.04
CA VAL A 171 27.85 12.30 46.44
C VAL A 171 28.08 13.77 46.10
N GLY A 172 27.04 14.42 45.52
CA GLY A 172 27.09 15.81 45.09
C GLY A 172 27.67 16.04 43.70
N GLN A 173 27.93 15.00 42.91
CA GLN A 173 28.49 15.14 41.57
C GLN A 173 27.50 14.81 40.45
N TRP A 174 27.61 15.54 39.35
CA TRP A 174 26.91 15.28 38.09
C TRP A 174 27.75 14.38 37.18
N ARG A 175 27.12 13.46 36.53
CA ARG A 175 27.74 12.62 35.50
C ARG A 175 26.92 12.73 34.22
N ALA A 176 27.55 13.08 33.11
CA ALA A 176 26.95 13.03 31.79
C ALA A 176 27.02 11.60 31.22
N ILE A 177 26.01 11.20 30.55
CA ILE A 177 25.84 9.89 29.95
C ILE A 177 25.54 10.09 28.49
N VAL A 178 26.33 9.46 27.62
CA VAL A 178 26.07 9.40 26.18
C VAL A 178 26.27 7.95 25.76
N ALA A 179 25.21 7.34 25.23
CA ALA A 179 25.27 5.97 24.76
C ALA A 179 24.55 5.85 23.41
N GLY A 180 25.16 5.10 22.51
CA GLY A 180 24.58 4.80 21.21
C GLY A 180 24.49 3.30 21.00
N GLY A 181 23.41 2.85 20.41
CA GLY A 181 23.19 1.45 20.07
C GLY A 181 22.62 1.28 18.68
N GLY A 182 22.86 0.12 18.08
CA GLY A 182 22.21 -0.32 16.87
C GLY A 182 21.55 -1.68 17.09
N GLN A 183 20.37 -1.87 16.51
CA GLN A 183 19.72 -3.17 16.50
C GLN A 183 19.34 -3.55 15.08
N ARG A 184 19.42 -4.82 14.77
CA ARG A 184 18.83 -5.42 13.59
C ARG A 184 17.72 -6.34 14.05
N LEU A 185 16.55 -6.14 13.50
CA LEU A 185 15.38 -6.99 13.70
C LEU A 185 15.19 -7.78 12.42
N ASP A 186 15.07 -9.08 12.56
CA ASP A 186 14.80 -10.01 11.47
C ASP A 186 13.60 -10.88 11.92
N PHE A 187 12.53 -10.82 11.16
CA PHE A 187 11.29 -11.53 11.45
C PHE A 187 11.08 -12.59 10.36
N ASP A 188 11.09 -13.83 10.79
CA ASP A 188 10.79 -14.95 9.90
C ASP A 188 9.30 -15.03 9.58
N ASP A 189 9.00 -15.47 8.36
CA ASP A 189 7.64 -15.76 7.93
C ASP A 189 7.02 -16.90 8.75
N GLN A 190 5.86 -16.65 9.32
CA GLN A 190 5.10 -17.62 10.11
C GLN A 190 3.64 -17.62 9.68
N ARG A 191 2.87 -18.63 10.11
CA ARG A 191 1.44 -18.74 9.76
C ARG A 191 0.60 -17.54 10.18
N SER A 192 1.05 -16.75 11.14
CA SER A 192 0.31 -15.61 11.73
C SER A 192 1.05 -14.28 11.66
N SER A 193 2.23 -14.23 11.05
CA SER A 193 3.02 -13.01 10.91
C SER A 193 3.73 -12.93 9.57
N ALA A 194 3.87 -11.72 9.03
CA ALA A 194 4.69 -11.47 7.85
C ALA A 194 6.17 -11.53 8.21
N SER A 195 7.02 -11.88 7.24
CA SER A 195 8.45 -11.68 7.34
C SER A 195 8.81 -10.20 7.14
N GLY A 196 9.87 -9.76 7.77
CA GLY A 196 10.38 -8.42 7.60
C GLY A 196 11.73 -8.25 8.24
N ASP A 197 12.53 -7.35 7.72
CA ASP A 197 13.79 -6.96 8.32
C ASP A 197 13.79 -5.45 8.59
N GLY A 198 14.49 -5.05 9.63
CA GLY A 198 14.60 -3.65 10.00
C GLY A 198 15.90 -3.38 10.76
N SER A 199 16.44 -2.19 10.60
CA SER A 199 17.55 -1.71 11.40
C SER A 199 17.15 -0.44 12.14
N GLY A 200 17.45 -0.40 13.43
CA GLY A 200 17.23 0.77 14.27
C GLY A 200 18.52 1.25 14.89
N TYR A 201 18.63 2.55 15.05
CA TYR A 201 19.72 3.18 15.80
C TYR A 201 19.12 4.02 16.91
N ASN A 202 19.73 3.98 18.08
CA ASN A 202 19.34 4.81 19.21
C ASN A 202 20.54 5.64 19.70
N LEU A 203 20.26 6.84 20.13
CA LEU A 203 21.19 7.70 20.82
C LEU A 203 20.54 8.15 22.12
N ASN A 204 21.13 7.78 23.23
CA ASN A 204 20.68 8.17 24.56
C ASN A 204 21.63 9.20 25.14
N VAL A 205 21.09 10.32 25.56
CA VAL A 205 21.83 11.39 26.24
C VAL A 205 21.13 11.69 27.56
N GLY A 206 21.85 11.65 28.63
CA GLY A 206 21.29 11.88 29.94
C GLY A 206 22.30 12.40 30.95
N THR A 207 21.81 12.71 32.14
CA THR A 207 22.65 13.09 33.27
C THR A 207 22.19 12.32 34.50
N SER A 208 23.11 11.89 35.33
CA SER A 208 22.87 11.37 36.69
C SER A 208 23.46 12.30 37.73
N TYR A 209 22.76 12.45 38.86
CA TYR A 209 23.22 13.18 40.03
C TYR A 209 23.11 12.28 41.26
N ARG A 210 24.10 12.26 42.09
CA ARG A 210 24.09 11.48 43.33
C ARG A 210 24.29 12.39 44.52
#